data_36c2e7534199c0ac33bd584f794b9635
#
_entry.id   36c2e7534199c0ac33bd584f794b9635
#
_cell.length_a   1.000
_cell.length_b   1.000
_cell.length_c   1.000
_cell.angle_alpha   90.00
_cell.angle_beta   90.00
_cell.angle_gamma   90.00
#
_symmetry.space_group_name_H-M   'P 1'
#
loop_
_entity.id
_entity.type
_entity.pdbx_description
1 polymer ?
#
loop_
_entity_poly.entity_id
_entity_poly.type
_entity_poly.pdbx_seq_one_letter_code
_entity_poly.pdbx_strand_id
1 'polypeptide(L)'
;MPTNTLAFPTPASLGSLDHYIQAVNRFPLLSAEQETELGRRLQRDNDLEAARSLVLSHLRLVVAVSRNYLGYGLPQADLIQEGNIGLMKAVRRFDPERGVRLVSFALHWIRAEIHEHILRNWRLVKIATTKAQRKLFFNLRSMKPKLGPLTRTEANGIAKALGVKPEEVFEMETRLSGQDVAIDPPAGDDGETMTPSAYLTDSEAEPVQILERAQTARNRSVGLKSALSRLDSRSRDIIEARWLREDDPATLQDLADQYGVSAERIRQIESKALKTMRGEMASL
;
A
#
# COMPACT_ATOMS: atom_id res chain seq x y z
N MET A 1 -26.82 -35.37 -33.41
CA MET A 1 -26.26 -33.99 -33.58
C MET A 1 -24.90 -34.00 -32.89
N PRO A 2 -23.76 -33.77 -33.60
CA PRO A 2 -22.49 -33.67 -32.90
C PRO A 2 -22.51 -32.43 -32.00
N THR A 3 -22.41 -32.61 -30.72
CA THR A 3 -22.18 -31.54 -29.74
C THR A 3 -20.80 -30.98 -30.00
N ASN A 4 -20.76 -29.89 -30.75
CA ASN A 4 -19.54 -29.11 -30.94
C ASN A 4 -19.17 -28.46 -29.62
N THR A 5 -18.49 -29.20 -28.75
CA THR A 5 -17.98 -28.71 -27.46
C THR A 5 -16.88 -27.70 -27.76
N LEU A 6 -17.27 -26.42 -27.82
CA LEU A 6 -16.35 -25.30 -27.93
C LEU A 6 -15.39 -25.32 -26.75
N ALA A 7 -14.18 -25.85 -26.94
CA ALA A 7 -13.16 -25.89 -25.91
C ALA A 7 -12.68 -24.47 -25.59
N PHE A 8 -12.43 -24.19 -24.31
CA PHE A 8 -11.90 -22.87 -23.89
C PHE A 8 -10.45 -22.75 -24.39
N PRO A 9 -10.12 -21.80 -25.26
CA PRO A 9 -8.75 -21.63 -25.70
C PRO A 9 -7.93 -21.00 -24.57
N THR A 10 -6.91 -21.70 -24.10
CA THR A 10 -5.93 -21.13 -23.16
C THR A 10 -4.65 -20.76 -23.90
N PRO A 11 -3.94 -19.68 -23.54
CA PRO A 11 -2.69 -19.30 -24.21
C PRO A 11 -1.63 -20.42 -24.18
N ALA A 12 -1.55 -21.15 -23.05
CA ALA A 12 -0.62 -22.26 -22.88
C ALA A 12 -0.88 -23.45 -23.84
N SER A 13 -2.15 -23.72 -24.16
CA SER A 13 -2.52 -24.82 -25.06
C SER A 13 -2.31 -24.49 -26.55
N LEU A 14 -2.16 -23.21 -26.88
CA LEU A 14 -2.06 -22.72 -28.27
C LEU A 14 -0.63 -22.36 -28.71
N GLY A 15 0.36 -22.51 -27.81
CA GLY A 15 1.78 -22.30 -28.09
C GLY A 15 2.20 -20.84 -28.32
N SER A 16 1.27 -19.95 -28.68
CA SER A 16 1.56 -18.51 -28.78
C SER A 16 0.31 -17.66 -28.54
N LEU A 17 0.53 -16.41 -28.10
CA LEU A 17 -0.51 -15.42 -27.90
C LEU A 17 -1.30 -15.12 -29.19
N ASP A 18 -0.63 -15.13 -30.33
CA ASP A 18 -1.27 -14.86 -31.65
C ASP A 18 -2.29 -15.92 -32.02
N HIS A 19 -1.98 -17.20 -31.76
CA HIS A 19 -2.94 -18.28 -31.96
C HIS A 19 -4.17 -18.15 -31.05
N TYR A 20 -3.98 -17.74 -29.82
CA TYR A 20 -5.09 -17.44 -28.92
C TYR A 20 -5.98 -16.32 -29.47
N ILE A 21 -5.39 -15.21 -29.90
CA ILE A 21 -6.12 -14.08 -30.46
C ILE A 21 -6.88 -14.49 -31.73
N GLN A 22 -6.26 -15.29 -32.60
CA GLN A 22 -6.92 -15.83 -33.80
C GLN A 22 -8.09 -16.75 -33.43
N ALA A 23 -7.92 -17.64 -32.46
CA ALA A 23 -8.97 -18.53 -31.99
C ALA A 23 -10.17 -17.76 -31.42
N VAL A 24 -9.89 -16.74 -30.56
CA VAL A 24 -10.91 -15.87 -29.97
C VAL A 24 -11.71 -15.11 -31.05
N ASN A 25 -11.06 -14.67 -32.12
CA ASN A 25 -11.73 -13.95 -33.23
C ASN A 25 -12.63 -14.84 -34.10
N ARG A 26 -12.54 -16.16 -34.00
CA ARG A 26 -13.40 -17.10 -34.72
C ARG A 26 -14.77 -17.30 -34.07
N PHE A 27 -14.93 -16.98 -32.79
CA PHE A 27 -16.22 -17.13 -32.12
C PHE A 27 -17.26 -16.16 -32.70
N PRO A 28 -18.51 -16.61 -32.94
CA PRO A 28 -19.57 -15.76 -33.46
C PRO A 28 -19.96 -14.68 -32.47
N LEU A 29 -20.36 -13.52 -32.97
CA LEU A 29 -20.98 -12.47 -32.19
C LEU A 29 -22.44 -12.83 -31.88
N LEU A 30 -22.89 -12.57 -30.67
CA LEU A 30 -24.28 -12.75 -30.27
C LEU A 30 -25.14 -11.55 -30.65
N SER A 31 -26.37 -11.81 -31.11
CA SER A 31 -27.40 -10.77 -31.24
C SER A 31 -27.89 -10.33 -29.85
N ALA A 32 -28.61 -9.20 -29.78
CA ALA A 32 -29.15 -8.71 -28.52
C ALA A 32 -30.18 -9.70 -27.92
N GLU A 33 -30.98 -10.35 -28.80
CA GLU A 33 -31.98 -11.33 -28.36
C GLU A 33 -31.31 -12.60 -27.81
N GLN A 34 -30.27 -13.09 -28.48
CA GLN A 34 -29.50 -14.26 -28.02
C GLN A 34 -28.80 -13.99 -26.73
N GLU A 35 -28.23 -12.80 -26.55
CA GLU A 35 -27.57 -12.37 -25.29
C GLU A 35 -28.57 -12.33 -24.15
N THR A 36 -29.76 -11.79 -24.36
CA THR A 36 -30.84 -11.72 -23.38
C THR A 36 -31.34 -13.12 -23.01
N GLU A 37 -31.56 -13.98 -23.99
CA GLU A 37 -32.04 -15.36 -23.77
C GLU A 37 -31.01 -16.19 -23.00
N LEU A 38 -29.72 -16.12 -23.35
CA LEU A 38 -28.65 -16.80 -22.61
C LEU A 38 -28.50 -16.23 -21.20
N GLY A 39 -28.66 -14.91 -21.04
CA GLY A 39 -28.66 -14.28 -19.72
C GLY A 39 -29.80 -14.77 -18.82
N ARG A 40 -31.01 -14.93 -19.38
CA ARG A 40 -32.17 -15.48 -18.65
C ARG A 40 -31.96 -16.93 -18.23
N ARG A 41 -31.45 -17.77 -19.14
CA ARG A 41 -31.10 -19.17 -18.83
C ARG A 41 -30.07 -19.25 -17.72
N LEU A 42 -29.03 -18.43 -17.77
CA LEU A 42 -28.02 -18.37 -16.73
C LEU A 42 -28.61 -17.97 -15.37
N GLN A 43 -29.49 -16.97 -15.33
CA GLN A 43 -30.09 -16.53 -14.05
C GLN A 43 -31.09 -17.50 -13.46
N ARG A 44 -31.96 -18.13 -14.32
CA ARG A 44 -33.01 -19.03 -13.83
C ARG A 44 -32.50 -20.41 -13.49
N ASP A 45 -31.67 -20.98 -14.39
CA ASP A 45 -31.31 -22.38 -14.37
C ASP A 45 -29.86 -22.62 -13.96
N ASN A 46 -29.07 -21.57 -13.69
CA ASN A 46 -27.61 -21.64 -13.49
C ASN A 46 -26.92 -22.41 -14.64
N ASP A 47 -27.42 -22.22 -15.89
CA ASP A 47 -26.93 -22.93 -17.05
C ASP A 47 -25.49 -22.54 -17.40
N LEU A 48 -24.55 -23.47 -17.15
CA LEU A 48 -23.13 -23.25 -17.40
C LEU A 48 -22.79 -23.16 -18.88
N GLU A 49 -23.59 -23.81 -19.78
CA GLU A 49 -23.35 -23.69 -21.22
C GLU A 49 -23.81 -22.32 -21.76
N ALA A 50 -24.86 -21.74 -21.18
CA ALA A 50 -25.23 -20.36 -21.44
C ALA A 50 -24.14 -19.37 -20.99
N ALA A 51 -23.61 -19.55 -19.77
CA ALA A 51 -22.50 -18.73 -19.27
C ALA A 51 -21.26 -18.86 -20.18
N ARG A 52 -20.91 -20.06 -20.59
CA ARG A 52 -19.79 -20.35 -21.48
C ARG A 52 -19.96 -19.63 -22.83
N SER A 53 -21.14 -19.72 -23.43
CA SER A 53 -21.43 -19.08 -24.70
C SER A 53 -21.32 -17.55 -24.61
N LEU A 54 -21.82 -16.95 -23.51
CA LEU A 54 -21.67 -15.52 -23.24
C LEU A 54 -20.20 -15.11 -23.08
N VAL A 55 -19.40 -15.87 -22.34
CA VAL A 55 -17.96 -15.58 -22.17
C VAL A 55 -17.23 -15.70 -23.49
N LEU A 56 -17.36 -16.84 -24.22
CA LEU A 56 -16.60 -17.08 -25.45
C LEU A 56 -16.84 -16.01 -26.51
N SER A 57 -18.09 -15.57 -26.67
CA SER A 57 -18.47 -14.55 -27.65
C SER A 57 -17.87 -13.17 -27.35
N HIS A 58 -17.52 -12.93 -26.07
CA HIS A 58 -17.02 -11.62 -25.61
C HIS A 58 -15.50 -11.60 -25.31
N LEU A 59 -14.76 -12.71 -25.47
CA LEU A 59 -13.30 -12.75 -25.26
C LEU A 59 -12.56 -11.72 -26.13
N ARG A 60 -13.04 -11.46 -27.37
CA ARG A 60 -12.43 -10.44 -28.24
C ARG A 60 -12.46 -9.03 -27.64
N LEU A 61 -13.48 -8.72 -26.84
CA LEU A 61 -13.56 -7.46 -26.11
C LEU A 61 -12.41 -7.33 -25.10
N VAL A 62 -12.12 -8.44 -24.40
CA VAL A 62 -11.01 -8.46 -23.44
C VAL A 62 -9.67 -8.21 -24.13
N VAL A 63 -9.42 -8.87 -25.26
CA VAL A 63 -8.21 -8.64 -26.06
C VAL A 63 -8.11 -7.19 -26.53
N ALA A 64 -9.20 -6.58 -27.00
CA ALA A 64 -9.21 -5.19 -27.43
C ALA A 64 -8.93 -4.23 -26.28
N VAL A 65 -9.52 -4.47 -25.08
CA VAL A 65 -9.30 -3.65 -23.90
C VAL A 65 -7.87 -3.78 -23.36
N SER A 66 -7.32 -5.01 -23.30
CA SER A 66 -5.96 -5.26 -22.78
C SER A 66 -4.87 -4.52 -23.57
N ARG A 67 -5.07 -4.31 -24.88
CA ARG A 67 -4.13 -3.57 -25.73
C ARG A 67 -3.88 -2.14 -25.25
N ASN A 68 -4.87 -1.50 -24.64
CA ASN A 68 -4.73 -0.14 -24.12
C ASN A 68 -3.78 -0.04 -22.91
N TYR A 69 -3.40 -1.19 -22.34
CA TYR A 69 -2.57 -1.27 -21.13
C TYR A 69 -1.16 -1.84 -21.37
N LEU A 70 -0.77 -2.06 -22.62
CA LEU A 70 0.58 -2.56 -22.95
C LEU A 70 1.71 -1.63 -22.50
N GLY A 71 1.44 -0.32 -22.43
CA GLY A 71 2.42 0.68 -21.98
C GLY A 71 2.86 0.58 -20.52
N TYR A 72 2.26 -0.31 -19.73
CA TYR A 72 2.66 -0.53 -18.32
C TYR A 72 3.79 -1.56 -18.15
N GLY A 73 4.25 -2.21 -19.22
CA GLY A 73 5.38 -3.15 -19.20
C GLY A 73 5.03 -4.56 -18.69
N LEU A 74 3.75 -4.85 -18.47
CA LEU A 74 3.30 -6.19 -18.06
C LEU A 74 2.99 -7.07 -19.28
N PRO A 75 3.16 -8.41 -19.17
CA PRO A 75 2.85 -9.35 -20.26
C PRO A 75 1.40 -9.24 -20.70
N GLN A 76 1.16 -9.13 -22.02
CA GLN A 76 -0.20 -9.01 -22.56
C GLN A 76 -1.05 -10.23 -22.22
N ALA A 77 -0.45 -11.42 -22.16
CA ALA A 77 -1.15 -12.65 -21.81
C ALA A 77 -1.79 -12.54 -20.43
N ASP A 78 -1.06 -11.99 -19.44
CA ASP A 78 -1.56 -11.83 -18.08
C ASP A 78 -2.68 -10.80 -18.02
N LEU A 79 -2.53 -9.67 -18.72
CA LEU A 79 -3.59 -8.66 -18.83
C LEU A 79 -4.88 -9.24 -19.44
N ILE A 80 -4.76 -10.12 -20.42
CA ILE A 80 -5.91 -10.82 -21.03
C ILE A 80 -6.54 -11.77 -20.01
N GLN A 81 -5.76 -12.58 -19.28
CA GLN A 81 -6.32 -13.51 -18.31
C GLN A 81 -7.05 -12.79 -17.15
N GLU A 82 -6.48 -11.73 -16.64
CA GLU A 82 -7.15 -10.90 -15.65
C GLU A 82 -8.42 -10.23 -16.19
N GLY A 83 -8.36 -9.76 -17.44
CA GLY A 83 -9.54 -9.27 -18.14
C GLY A 83 -10.61 -10.35 -18.34
N ASN A 84 -10.24 -11.61 -18.60
CA ASN A 84 -11.16 -12.74 -18.67
C ASN A 84 -11.83 -13.02 -17.32
N ILE A 85 -11.09 -12.90 -16.21
CA ILE A 85 -11.66 -12.98 -14.86
C ILE A 85 -12.70 -11.88 -14.67
N GLY A 86 -12.40 -10.65 -15.08
CA GLY A 86 -13.34 -9.55 -15.09
C GLY A 86 -14.62 -9.83 -15.90
N LEU A 87 -14.46 -10.37 -17.11
CA LEU A 87 -15.57 -10.78 -17.95
C LEU A 87 -16.43 -11.86 -17.29
N MET A 88 -15.83 -12.89 -16.68
CA MET A 88 -16.56 -13.94 -15.98
C MET A 88 -17.33 -13.38 -14.78
N LYS A 89 -16.74 -12.44 -14.01
CA LYS A 89 -17.45 -11.74 -12.92
C LYS A 89 -18.63 -10.93 -13.45
N ALA A 90 -18.49 -10.29 -14.60
CA ALA A 90 -19.55 -9.55 -15.26
C ALA A 90 -20.69 -10.48 -15.70
N VAL A 91 -20.40 -11.57 -16.41
CA VAL A 91 -21.39 -12.56 -16.87
C VAL A 91 -22.20 -13.11 -15.68
N ARG A 92 -21.55 -13.45 -14.57
CA ARG A 92 -22.24 -13.93 -13.37
C ARG A 92 -23.23 -12.92 -12.76
N ARG A 93 -22.97 -11.62 -12.95
CA ARG A 93 -23.78 -10.51 -12.37
C ARG A 93 -24.65 -9.81 -13.41
N PHE A 94 -24.64 -10.31 -14.64
CA PHE A 94 -25.37 -9.71 -15.73
C PHE A 94 -26.88 -9.92 -15.57
N ASP A 95 -27.63 -8.81 -15.63
CA ASP A 95 -29.08 -8.81 -15.58
C ASP A 95 -29.63 -8.40 -16.95
N PRO A 96 -30.19 -9.34 -17.73
CA PRO A 96 -30.70 -9.08 -19.07
C PRO A 96 -31.95 -8.18 -19.10
N GLU A 97 -32.71 -8.09 -17.98
CA GLU A 97 -33.93 -7.29 -17.89
C GLU A 97 -33.65 -5.78 -17.79
N ARG A 98 -32.43 -5.40 -17.51
CA ARG A 98 -32.05 -3.97 -17.43
C ARG A 98 -31.91 -3.27 -18.79
N GLY A 99 -32.06 -3.97 -19.90
CA GLY A 99 -31.95 -3.40 -21.24
C GLY A 99 -30.55 -2.90 -21.62
N VAL A 100 -29.51 -3.25 -20.88
CA VAL A 100 -28.11 -2.89 -21.14
C VAL A 100 -27.40 -4.08 -21.77
N ARG A 101 -26.61 -3.83 -22.82
CA ARG A 101 -25.78 -4.88 -23.47
C ARG A 101 -24.67 -5.35 -22.52
N LEU A 102 -24.38 -6.65 -22.56
CA LEU A 102 -23.29 -7.26 -21.77
C LEU A 102 -21.94 -6.58 -22.04
N VAL A 103 -21.66 -6.19 -23.28
CA VAL A 103 -20.45 -5.45 -23.65
C VAL A 103 -20.24 -4.20 -22.79
N SER A 104 -21.29 -3.37 -22.67
CA SER A 104 -21.21 -2.13 -21.89
C SER A 104 -21.04 -2.39 -20.39
N PHE A 105 -21.74 -3.39 -19.86
CA PHE A 105 -21.64 -3.80 -18.47
C PHE A 105 -20.28 -4.43 -18.16
N ALA A 106 -19.81 -5.37 -18.98
CA ALA A 106 -18.58 -6.10 -18.80
C ALA A 106 -17.33 -5.21 -18.87
N LEU A 107 -17.37 -4.13 -19.67
CA LEU A 107 -16.24 -3.23 -19.85
C LEU A 107 -15.71 -2.66 -18.53
N HIS A 108 -16.61 -2.33 -17.59
CA HIS A 108 -16.23 -1.83 -16.27
C HIS A 108 -15.52 -2.90 -15.42
N TRP A 109 -16.02 -4.15 -15.48
CA TRP A 109 -15.43 -5.28 -14.74
C TRP A 109 -14.07 -5.67 -15.29
N ILE A 110 -13.96 -5.75 -16.64
CA ILE A 110 -12.70 -6.05 -17.32
C ILE A 110 -11.63 -5.02 -16.96
N ARG A 111 -11.97 -3.73 -17.06
CA ARG A 111 -11.04 -2.65 -16.68
C ARG A 111 -10.65 -2.71 -15.21
N ALA A 112 -11.59 -2.99 -14.31
CA ALA A 112 -11.31 -3.06 -12.88
C ALA A 112 -10.28 -4.14 -12.54
N GLU A 113 -10.42 -5.36 -13.10
CA GLU A 113 -9.48 -6.45 -12.87
C GLU A 113 -8.09 -6.14 -13.47
N ILE A 114 -8.06 -5.63 -14.71
CA ILE A 114 -6.79 -5.22 -15.34
C ILE A 114 -6.10 -4.13 -14.55
N HIS A 115 -6.82 -3.12 -14.06
CA HIS A 115 -6.26 -2.06 -13.23
C HIS A 115 -5.71 -2.59 -11.90
N GLU A 116 -6.44 -3.48 -11.24
CA GLU A 116 -5.98 -4.09 -9.99
C GLU A 116 -4.72 -4.94 -10.20
N HIS A 117 -4.68 -5.71 -11.30
CA HIS A 117 -3.50 -6.48 -11.67
C HIS A 117 -2.28 -5.59 -11.93
N ILE A 118 -2.45 -4.50 -12.68
CA ILE A 118 -1.38 -3.52 -12.94
C ILE A 118 -0.87 -2.94 -11.62
N LEU A 119 -1.76 -2.46 -10.74
CA LEU A 119 -1.36 -1.86 -9.47
C LEU A 119 -0.62 -2.83 -8.54
N ARG A 120 -0.89 -4.14 -8.66
CA ARG A 120 -0.22 -5.17 -7.85
C ARG A 120 1.17 -5.54 -8.39
N ASN A 121 1.32 -5.59 -9.72
CA ASN A 121 2.46 -6.22 -10.36
C ASN A 121 3.38 -5.24 -11.10
N TRP A 122 3.05 -3.94 -11.14
CA TRP A 122 3.84 -2.95 -11.84
C TRP A 122 5.25 -2.77 -11.26
N ARG A 123 5.37 -2.89 -9.92
CA ARG A 123 6.64 -2.83 -9.18
C ARG A 123 6.62 -3.74 -7.95
N LEU A 124 7.80 -4.05 -7.45
CA LEU A 124 7.99 -4.84 -6.24
C LEU A 124 7.29 -4.19 -5.04
N VAL A 125 7.45 -2.87 -4.90
CA VAL A 125 6.79 -2.06 -3.87
C VAL A 125 5.53 -1.42 -4.44
N LYS A 126 4.40 -1.59 -3.75
CA LYS A 126 3.13 -0.98 -4.15
C LYS A 126 3.19 0.54 -4.04
N ILE A 127 3.03 1.23 -5.17
CA ILE A 127 3.12 2.68 -5.25
C ILE A 127 1.79 3.37 -4.91
N ALA A 128 0.67 2.79 -5.32
CA ALA A 128 -0.66 3.39 -5.21
C ALA A 128 -1.57 2.59 -4.27
N THR A 129 -1.63 2.97 -3.00
CA THR A 129 -2.44 2.31 -1.96
C THR A 129 -3.77 3.01 -1.70
N THR A 130 -3.81 4.35 -1.79
CA THR A 130 -5.02 5.14 -1.55
C THR A 130 -5.84 5.37 -2.83
N LYS A 131 -7.11 5.77 -2.68
CA LYS A 131 -7.98 6.11 -3.83
C LYS A 131 -7.41 7.26 -4.66
N ALA A 132 -6.82 8.27 -4.02
CA ALA A 132 -6.20 9.41 -4.68
C ALA A 132 -4.98 8.97 -5.50
N GLN A 133 -4.10 8.18 -4.92
CA GLN A 133 -2.91 7.64 -5.58
C GLN A 133 -3.28 6.74 -6.77
N ARG A 134 -4.32 5.89 -6.65
CA ARG A 134 -4.83 5.07 -7.79
C ARG A 134 -5.35 5.92 -8.93
N LYS A 135 -6.09 7.01 -8.66
CA LYS A 135 -6.52 7.95 -9.69
C LYS A 135 -5.34 8.61 -10.38
N LEU A 136 -4.36 9.06 -9.60
CA LEU A 136 -3.14 9.69 -10.11
C LEU A 136 -2.31 8.73 -10.94
N PHE A 137 -2.14 7.48 -10.51
CA PHE A 137 -1.37 6.47 -11.23
C PHE A 137 -1.79 6.31 -12.70
N PHE A 138 -3.10 6.24 -12.95
CA PHE A 138 -3.61 6.06 -14.32
C PHE A 138 -3.75 7.35 -15.12
N ASN A 139 -3.90 8.50 -14.46
CA ASN A 139 -4.22 9.75 -15.16
C ASN A 139 -3.07 10.76 -15.19
N LEU A 140 -2.12 10.72 -14.23
CA LEU A 140 -1.08 11.74 -14.11
C LEU A 140 -0.25 11.88 -15.39
N ARG A 141 0.16 10.74 -15.97
CA ARG A 141 1.00 10.73 -17.16
C ARG A 141 0.31 11.31 -18.41
N SER A 142 -0.99 11.07 -18.57
CA SER A 142 -1.78 11.62 -19.69
C SER A 142 -2.12 13.10 -19.52
N MET A 143 -2.20 13.57 -18.28
CA MET A 143 -2.51 14.95 -17.94
C MET A 143 -1.28 15.85 -17.88
N LYS A 144 -0.08 15.27 -17.86
CA LYS A 144 1.19 16.00 -17.81
C LYS A 144 1.51 16.56 -19.19
N PRO A 145 1.60 17.90 -19.34
CA PRO A 145 1.78 18.53 -20.67
C PRO A 145 3.20 18.37 -21.22
N LYS A 146 4.19 18.21 -20.35
CA LYS A 146 5.62 18.09 -20.70
C LYS A 146 6.30 16.95 -19.96
N LEU A 147 7.43 16.48 -20.49
CA LEU A 147 8.23 15.40 -19.89
C LEU A 147 9.07 15.85 -18.66
N GLY A 148 9.15 17.14 -18.37
CA GLY A 148 9.89 17.68 -17.22
C GLY A 148 9.14 17.55 -15.88
N PRO A 149 9.72 18.05 -14.77
CA PRO A 149 9.03 18.10 -13.47
C PRO A 149 7.79 18.99 -13.54
N LEU A 150 6.75 18.66 -12.77
CA LEU A 150 5.52 19.44 -12.71
C LEU A 150 5.76 20.78 -12.00
N THR A 151 5.23 21.84 -12.59
CA THR A 151 5.15 23.13 -11.92
C THR A 151 3.98 23.15 -10.92
N ARG A 152 4.03 24.07 -9.95
CA ARG A 152 2.97 24.20 -8.94
C ARG A 152 1.61 24.52 -9.55
N THR A 153 1.59 25.27 -10.64
CA THR A 153 0.36 25.61 -11.38
C THR A 153 -0.23 24.39 -12.08
N GLU A 154 0.59 23.57 -12.73
CA GLU A 154 0.17 22.34 -13.38
C GLU A 154 -0.34 21.31 -12.36
N ALA A 155 0.39 21.13 -11.24
CA ALA A 155 -0.03 20.25 -10.16
C ALA A 155 -1.39 20.66 -9.56
N ASN A 156 -1.62 21.96 -9.36
CA ASN A 156 -2.92 22.48 -8.90
C ASN A 156 -4.03 22.22 -9.93
N GLY A 157 -3.75 22.36 -11.22
CA GLY A 157 -4.70 22.04 -12.30
C GLY A 157 -5.10 20.58 -12.29
N ILE A 158 -4.13 19.66 -12.19
CA ILE A 158 -4.34 18.22 -12.11
C ILE A 158 -5.12 17.85 -10.83
N ALA A 159 -4.71 18.43 -9.69
CA ALA A 159 -5.36 18.22 -8.41
C ALA A 159 -6.84 18.58 -8.45
N LYS A 160 -7.19 19.74 -9.03
CA LYS A 160 -8.57 20.20 -9.22
C LYS A 160 -9.36 19.28 -10.16
N ALA A 161 -8.77 18.86 -11.28
CA ALA A 161 -9.43 18.00 -12.25
C ALA A 161 -9.74 16.60 -11.69
N LEU A 162 -8.83 16.03 -10.87
CA LEU A 162 -8.98 14.71 -10.28
C LEU A 162 -9.63 14.72 -8.89
N GLY A 163 -9.82 15.88 -8.28
CA GLY A 163 -10.38 15.99 -6.92
C GLY A 163 -9.44 15.38 -5.86
N VAL A 164 -8.15 15.67 -5.95
CA VAL A 164 -7.09 15.23 -5.02
C VAL A 164 -6.31 16.43 -4.49
N LYS A 165 -5.48 16.24 -3.48
CA LYS A 165 -4.66 17.33 -2.94
C LYS A 165 -3.42 17.57 -3.82
N PRO A 166 -2.94 18.82 -3.97
CA PRO A 166 -1.72 19.11 -4.76
C PRO A 166 -0.47 18.40 -4.23
N GLU A 167 -0.37 18.21 -2.92
CA GLU A 167 0.75 17.49 -2.30
C GLU A 167 0.81 16.04 -2.76
N GLU A 168 -0.37 15.37 -2.89
CA GLU A 168 -0.48 14.00 -3.38
C GLU A 168 -0.04 13.88 -4.84
N VAL A 169 -0.22 14.94 -5.65
CA VAL A 169 0.23 14.99 -7.06
C VAL A 169 1.76 14.98 -7.12
N PHE A 170 2.43 15.83 -6.33
CA PHE A 170 3.90 15.87 -6.26
C PHE A 170 4.47 14.57 -5.71
N GLU A 171 3.89 14.05 -4.64
CA GLU A 171 4.31 12.78 -4.06
C GLU A 171 4.22 11.66 -5.10
N MET A 172 3.11 11.59 -5.83
CA MET A 172 2.93 10.56 -6.85
C MET A 172 3.84 10.75 -8.05
N GLU A 173 4.16 11.98 -8.45
CA GLU A 173 5.15 12.28 -9.48
C GLU A 173 6.53 11.74 -9.08
N THR A 174 6.96 12.00 -7.86
CA THR A 174 8.25 11.52 -7.33
C THR A 174 8.29 9.99 -7.34
N ARG A 175 7.22 9.32 -6.89
CA ARG A 175 7.11 7.87 -6.89
C ARG A 175 7.13 7.26 -8.29
N LEU A 176 6.54 7.92 -9.28
CA LEU A 176 6.49 7.45 -10.67
C LEU A 176 7.79 7.71 -11.44
N SER A 177 8.58 8.72 -11.07
CA SER A 177 9.84 9.08 -11.73
C SER A 177 11.00 8.16 -11.36
N GLY A 178 11.03 7.64 -10.13
CA GLY A 178 12.06 6.71 -9.66
C GLY A 178 11.90 5.31 -10.27
N GLN A 179 12.99 4.56 -10.35
CA GLN A 179 13.00 3.12 -10.65
C GLN A 179 13.43 2.36 -9.40
N ASP A 180 13.07 1.08 -9.33
CA ASP A 180 13.59 0.21 -8.28
C ASP A 180 15.08 0.00 -8.53
N VAL A 181 15.90 0.22 -7.50
CA VAL A 181 17.35 0.09 -7.57
C VAL A 181 17.76 -1.18 -6.83
N ALA A 182 18.59 -2.02 -7.45
CA ALA A 182 19.16 -3.18 -6.77
C ALA A 182 20.10 -2.71 -5.65
N ILE A 183 19.93 -3.27 -4.45
CA ILE A 183 20.80 -2.96 -3.30
C ILE A 183 22.11 -3.72 -3.42
N ASP A 184 22.05 -4.99 -3.82
CA ASP A 184 23.21 -5.85 -4.01
C ASP A 184 23.60 -5.94 -5.50
N PRO A 185 24.89 -6.21 -5.82
CA PRO A 185 25.31 -6.39 -7.19
C PRO A 185 24.67 -7.62 -7.83
N PRO A 186 24.42 -7.62 -9.14
CA PRO A 186 23.98 -8.82 -9.83
C PRO A 186 25.04 -9.94 -9.71
N ALA A 187 24.56 -11.18 -9.53
CA ALA A 187 25.43 -12.33 -9.45
C ALA A 187 26.26 -12.49 -10.74
N GLY A 188 27.59 -12.49 -10.63
CA GLY A 188 28.53 -12.67 -11.77
C GLY A 188 29.12 -11.37 -12.31
N ASP A 189 28.86 -10.23 -11.70
CA ASP A 189 29.59 -8.99 -12.00
C ASP A 189 30.84 -8.88 -11.10
N ASP A 190 31.96 -9.39 -11.58
CA ASP A 190 33.28 -9.30 -10.89
C ASP A 190 33.89 -7.89 -10.98
N GLY A 191 33.17 -6.92 -11.54
CA GLY A 191 33.58 -5.52 -11.62
C GLY A 191 33.37 -4.76 -10.32
N GLU A 192 34.21 -3.77 -10.03
CA GLU A 192 34.07 -2.82 -8.91
C GLU A 192 32.86 -1.90 -9.07
N THR A 193 31.68 -2.44 -9.32
CA THR A 193 30.44 -1.66 -9.35
C THR A 193 30.09 -1.25 -7.92
N MET A 194 30.16 0.04 -7.65
CA MET A 194 29.79 0.62 -6.36
C MET A 194 28.28 0.48 -6.16
N THR A 195 27.88 -0.57 -5.45
CA THR A 195 26.47 -0.84 -5.16
C THR A 195 25.99 -0.05 -3.93
N PRO A 196 24.68 0.25 -3.82
CA PRO A 196 24.15 0.92 -2.63
C PRO A 196 24.52 0.25 -1.32
N SER A 197 24.58 -1.09 -1.27
CA SER A 197 24.99 -1.84 -0.07
C SER A 197 26.40 -1.51 0.41
N ALA A 198 27.30 -1.10 -0.49
CA ALA A 198 28.68 -0.79 -0.14
C ALA A 198 28.84 0.56 0.62
N TYR A 199 27.91 1.51 0.43
CA TYR A 199 27.99 2.83 1.07
C TYR A 199 26.82 3.13 2.03
N LEU A 200 25.81 2.29 2.09
CA LEU A 200 24.76 2.41 3.10
C LEU A 200 25.31 1.94 4.45
N THR A 201 25.30 2.84 5.42
CA THR A 201 25.72 2.54 6.79
C THR A 201 24.49 2.60 7.72
N ASP A 202 24.47 1.68 8.70
CA ASP A 202 23.56 1.80 9.82
C ASP A 202 24.19 2.72 10.87
N SER A 203 23.66 3.95 10.95
CA SER A 203 24.15 4.94 11.93
C SER A 203 23.92 4.50 13.39
N GLU A 204 23.01 3.55 13.64
CA GLU A 204 22.77 3.03 14.98
C GLU A 204 23.73 1.91 15.38
N ALA A 205 24.33 1.24 14.40
CA ALA A 205 25.29 0.15 14.61
C ALA A 205 26.74 0.63 14.78
N GLU A 206 27.02 1.95 14.74
CA GLU A 206 28.36 2.47 14.93
C GLU A 206 28.86 2.19 16.37
N PRO A 207 29.99 1.47 16.51
CA PRO A 207 30.45 1.04 17.83
C PRO A 207 30.66 2.17 18.86
N VAL A 208 31.13 3.34 18.38
CA VAL A 208 31.34 4.52 19.24
C VAL A 208 29.99 5.02 19.80
N GLN A 209 28.97 5.14 18.95
CA GLN A 209 27.65 5.60 19.39
C GLN A 209 26.98 4.60 20.34
N ILE A 210 27.15 3.30 20.10
CA ILE A 210 26.65 2.25 21.00
C ILE A 210 27.31 2.39 22.37
N LEU A 211 28.62 2.56 22.40
CA LEU A 211 29.38 2.73 23.64
C LEU A 211 28.99 4.02 24.36
N GLU A 212 28.88 5.15 23.65
CA GLU A 212 28.45 6.43 24.22
C GLU A 212 27.04 6.36 24.81
N ARG A 213 26.08 5.73 24.10
CA ARG A 213 24.72 5.51 24.61
C ARG A 213 24.74 4.63 25.86
N ALA A 214 25.50 3.54 25.87
CA ALA A 214 25.64 2.64 27.01
C ALA A 214 26.27 3.34 28.20
N GLN A 215 27.35 4.11 28.00
CA GLN A 215 28.00 4.90 29.07
C GLN A 215 27.06 5.98 29.61
N THR A 216 26.37 6.71 28.72
CA THR A 216 25.40 7.75 29.12
C THR A 216 24.27 7.15 29.96
N ALA A 217 23.72 6.01 29.52
CA ALA A 217 22.67 5.31 30.28
C ALA A 217 23.17 4.86 31.65
N ARG A 218 24.38 4.28 31.69
CA ARG A 218 25.03 3.87 32.95
C ARG A 218 25.28 5.05 33.89
N ASN A 219 25.86 6.14 33.37
CA ASN A 219 26.14 7.35 34.17
C ASN A 219 24.83 7.97 34.69
N ARG A 220 23.79 8.03 33.90
CA ARG A 220 22.46 8.50 34.34
C ARG A 220 21.88 7.61 35.45
N SER A 221 22.00 6.29 35.32
CA SER A 221 21.51 5.34 36.32
C SER A 221 22.31 5.46 37.66
N VAL A 222 23.64 5.54 37.57
CA VAL A 222 24.51 5.72 38.72
C VAL A 222 24.26 7.09 39.36
N GLY A 223 24.18 8.14 38.56
CA GLY A 223 23.89 9.49 39.04
C GLY A 223 22.54 9.60 39.72
N LEU A 224 21.49 8.98 39.17
CA LEU A 224 20.16 8.93 39.76
C LEU A 224 20.20 8.21 41.15
N LYS A 225 20.84 7.05 41.21
CA LYS A 225 20.98 6.31 42.48
C LYS A 225 21.75 7.12 43.55
N SER A 226 22.83 7.78 43.14
CA SER A 226 23.61 8.65 44.03
C SER A 226 22.77 9.84 44.52
N ALA A 227 22.06 10.53 43.63
CA ALA A 227 21.20 11.65 43.96
C ALA A 227 20.06 11.25 44.92
N LEU A 228 19.42 10.09 44.69
CA LEU A 228 18.38 9.54 45.56
C LEU A 228 18.97 9.19 46.96
N SER A 229 20.19 8.67 47.06
CA SER A 229 20.81 8.30 48.33
C SER A 229 21.12 9.50 49.22
N ARG A 230 21.27 10.72 48.64
CA ARG A 230 21.52 11.97 49.38
C ARG A 230 20.25 12.68 49.85
N LEU A 231 19.07 12.24 49.37
CA LEU A 231 17.82 12.77 49.88
C LEU A 231 17.49 12.16 51.26
N ASP A 232 16.78 12.93 52.09
CA ASP A 232 16.15 12.41 53.27
C ASP A 232 15.11 11.33 52.92
N SER A 233 14.82 10.41 53.85
CA SER A 233 13.93 9.26 53.61
C SER A 233 12.58 9.70 53.04
N ARG A 234 11.98 10.73 53.62
CA ARG A 234 10.67 11.23 53.22
C ARG A 234 10.66 11.80 51.78
N SER A 235 11.68 12.60 51.46
CA SER A 235 11.81 13.16 50.09
C SER A 235 12.07 12.08 49.03
N ARG A 236 12.85 11.06 49.41
CA ARG A 236 13.13 9.90 48.54
C ARG A 236 11.86 9.12 48.28
N ASP A 237 11.10 8.76 49.31
CA ASP A 237 9.86 7.99 49.16
C ASP A 237 8.83 8.72 48.26
N ILE A 238 8.72 10.06 48.42
CA ILE A 238 7.84 10.89 47.58
C ILE A 238 8.28 10.83 46.12
N ILE A 239 9.59 10.96 45.84
CA ILE A 239 10.11 10.90 44.46
C ILE A 239 9.95 9.50 43.87
N GLU A 240 10.24 8.44 44.61
CA GLU A 240 10.09 7.06 44.14
C GLU A 240 8.63 6.71 43.87
N ALA A 241 7.71 7.06 44.76
CA ALA A 241 6.29 6.76 44.60
C ALA A 241 5.66 7.50 43.42
N ARG A 242 6.17 8.69 43.06
CA ARG A 242 5.56 9.55 42.07
C ARG A 242 6.23 9.48 40.69
N TRP A 243 7.56 9.29 40.63
CA TRP A 243 8.34 9.42 39.40
C TRP A 243 9.04 8.13 38.95
N LEU A 244 9.30 7.20 39.87
CA LEU A 244 10.02 5.96 39.54
C LEU A 244 9.14 4.72 39.56
N ARG A 245 7.89 4.85 39.96
CA ARG A 245 6.92 3.78 39.89
C ARG A 245 6.30 3.80 38.47
N GLU A 246 6.48 2.73 37.68
CA GLU A 246 5.93 2.61 36.34
C GLU A 246 4.42 2.36 36.34
N ASP A 247 3.96 1.53 37.27
CA ASP A 247 2.55 1.23 37.46
C ASP A 247 1.97 2.06 38.60
N ASP A 248 0.89 2.82 38.32
CA ASP A 248 0.10 3.59 39.26
C ASP A 248 0.92 4.62 40.08
N PRO A 249 1.43 5.70 39.47
CA PRO A 249 2.16 6.75 40.20
C PRO A 249 1.25 7.49 41.17
N ALA A 250 1.71 7.63 42.41
CA ALA A 250 0.94 8.27 43.49
C ALA A 250 0.63 9.73 43.17
N THR A 251 -0.60 10.17 43.46
CA THR A 251 -1.00 11.57 43.32
C THR A 251 -0.49 12.41 44.51
N LEU A 252 -0.47 13.75 44.33
CA LEU A 252 -0.12 14.65 45.44
C LEU A 252 -1.08 14.50 46.61
N GLN A 253 -2.35 14.17 46.36
CA GLN A 253 -3.37 13.98 47.39
C GLN A 253 -3.15 12.70 48.16
N ASP A 254 -2.86 11.59 47.48
CA ASP A 254 -2.58 10.29 48.14
C ASP A 254 -1.38 10.40 49.11
N LEU A 255 -0.32 11.08 48.66
CA LEU A 255 0.86 11.33 49.52
C LEU A 255 0.57 12.33 50.62
N ALA A 256 -0.30 13.32 50.40
CA ALA A 256 -0.72 14.25 51.44
C ALA A 256 -1.49 13.53 52.54
N ASP A 257 -2.38 12.64 52.21
CA ASP A 257 -3.16 11.82 53.13
C ASP A 257 -2.29 10.82 53.86
N GLN A 258 -1.33 10.18 53.17
CA GLN A 258 -0.37 9.25 53.77
C GLN A 258 0.54 9.92 54.81
N TYR A 259 1.01 11.14 54.54
CA TYR A 259 1.94 11.85 55.43
C TYR A 259 1.27 12.85 56.39
N GLY A 260 -0.05 13.00 56.31
CA GLY A 260 -0.83 13.90 57.17
C GLY A 260 -0.48 15.38 56.98
N VAL A 261 -0.20 15.78 55.72
CA VAL A 261 0.17 17.16 55.33
C VAL A 261 -0.67 17.65 54.16
N SER A 262 -0.61 18.95 53.86
CA SER A 262 -1.30 19.46 52.69
C SER A 262 -0.62 19.03 51.38
N ALA A 263 -1.38 18.87 50.30
CA ALA A 263 -0.86 18.55 48.98
C ALA A 263 0.18 19.60 48.50
N GLU A 264 -0.02 20.87 48.84
CA GLU A 264 0.94 21.93 48.53
C GLU A 264 2.28 21.72 49.28
N ARG A 265 2.23 21.17 50.48
CA ARG A 265 3.46 20.84 51.22
C ARG A 265 4.23 19.70 50.55
N ILE A 266 3.54 18.69 50.06
CA ILE A 266 4.17 17.61 49.25
C ILE A 266 4.81 18.20 48.00
N ARG A 267 4.14 19.10 47.27
CA ARG A 267 4.66 19.79 46.09
C ARG A 267 5.95 20.59 46.39
N GLN A 268 6.00 21.25 47.55
CA GLN A 268 7.20 21.98 47.97
C GLN A 268 8.37 21.04 48.26
N ILE A 269 8.11 19.90 48.95
CA ILE A 269 9.13 18.89 49.23
C ILE A 269 9.65 18.30 47.95
N GLU A 270 8.77 17.91 47.01
CA GLU A 270 9.10 17.40 45.69
C GLU A 270 9.98 18.39 44.89
N SER A 271 9.55 19.65 44.80
CA SER A 271 10.32 20.70 44.11
C SER A 271 11.73 20.88 44.68
N LYS A 272 11.85 20.87 46.03
CA LYS A 272 13.14 20.96 46.69
C LYS A 272 14.01 19.71 46.43
N ALA A 273 13.43 18.52 46.48
CA ALA A 273 14.12 17.26 46.20
C ALA A 273 14.64 17.21 44.74
N LEU A 274 13.79 17.54 43.76
CA LEU A 274 14.19 17.60 42.36
C LEU A 274 15.29 18.62 42.08
N LYS A 275 15.26 19.78 42.77
CA LYS A 275 16.32 20.79 42.67
C LYS A 275 17.66 20.29 43.22
N THR A 276 17.62 19.59 44.36
CA THR A 276 18.81 18.96 44.96
C THR A 276 19.39 17.90 44.07
N MET A 277 18.53 16.99 43.54
CA MET A 277 18.94 15.92 42.61
C MET A 277 19.56 16.49 41.33
N ARG A 278 18.97 17.57 40.75
CA ARG A 278 19.52 18.24 39.58
C ARG A 278 20.93 18.78 39.81
N GLY A 279 21.18 19.38 40.98
CA GLY A 279 22.52 19.88 41.36
C GLY A 279 23.55 18.77 41.43
N GLU A 280 23.20 17.63 42.01
CA GLU A 280 24.06 16.46 42.12
C GLU A 280 24.33 15.79 40.77
N MET A 281 23.30 15.64 39.93
CA MET A 281 23.48 15.05 38.62
C MET A 281 24.26 15.95 37.65
N ALA A 282 24.27 17.26 37.86
CA ALA A 282 25.07 18.19 37.05
C ALA A 282 26.57 18.20 37.42
N SER A 283 26.93 17.64 38.56
CA SER A 283 28.31 17.54 39.03
C SER A 283 28.99 16.22 38.69
N LEU A 284 28.28 15.31 38.03
CA LEU A 284 28.75 14.00 37.50
C LEU A 284 29.04 14.08 36.02
#